data_8a4a757b6969d258accddc98783e8741
#
_entry.id   8a4a757b6969d258accddc98783e8741
#
_cell.length_a   1.000
_cell.length_b   1.000
_cell.length_c   1.000
_cell.angle_alpha   90.00
_cell.angle_beta   90.00
_cell.angle_gamma   90.00
#
_symmetry.space_group_name_H-M   'P 1'
#
loop_
_entity.id
_entity.type
_entity.pdbx_description
1 polymer ?
#
loop_
_entity_poly.entity_id
_entity_poly.type
_entity_poly.pdbx_seq_one_letter_code
_entity_poly.pdbx_strand_id
1 'polypeptide(L)'
;TKLLCCQSNTSATEGAVKPGTITANGDAAATNFNPFITDINAVRGQETGYATLNSLNNITEATFADGNLKVTTKNASGHYGTHTSTLPMSSGKHYAEVTVESTQGYPTFGVCDVESTFTDTSWIGSLDTAISYYGNNGKKYVNGAGAATYGSSFGAGNTIGIAVDLDNLTVEFFKDGVSQGVITGLTDNTEYFFGGSEFDTGSGVFLWNYGQKPFKFPPPAGFQSLNLASTRPDTVIVRPDNFVGISTWTGDGTNNRVIQAPIDADFAWVKFRNQSYSHSLYDTVRGNNKRLVSNSTDGEATVSFSFLGSKNIQISGASDTSQNDNNEPLVGWFWRAGGNRGTFNVDDVGFASAGDIGFDV
;
A
#
# COMPACT_ATOMS: atom_id res chain seq x y z
N THR A 1 -31.67 11.30 -10.36
CA THR A 1 -31.34 9.92 -9.94
C THR A 1 -32.59 9.08 -9.97
N LYS A 2 -32.59 7.96 -10.69
CA LYS A 2 -33.73 7.04 -10.77
C LYS A 2 -33.68 5.94 -9.70
N LEU A 3 -32.48 5.62 -9.24
CA LEU A 3 -32.23 4.65 -8.19
C LEU A 3 -30.98 5.06 -7.40
N LEU A 4 -31.08 5.08 -6.09
CA LEU A 4 -29.95 5.21 -5.17
C LEU A 4 -30.11 4.12 -4.11
N CYS A 5 -29.36 3.05 -4.25
CA CYS A 5 -29.38 1.86 -3.40
C CYS A 5 -28.05 1.66 -2.66
N CYS A 6 -27.88 0.54 -1.99
CA CYS A 6 -26.68 0.19 -1.23
C CYS A 6 -26.36 1.18 -0.09
N GLN A 7 -27.39 1.67 0.60
CA GLN A 7 -27.27 2.69 1.65
C GLN A 7 -27.37 2.14 3.08
N SER A 8 -27.45 0.84 3.21
CA SER A 8 -27.52 0.18 4.52
C SER A 8 -26.57 -1.02 4.55
N ASN A 9 -25.87 -1.18 5.66
CA ASN A 9 -25.04 -2.35 5.93
C ASN A 9 -25.85 -3.53 6.52
N THR A 10 -27.14 -3.34 6.73
CA THR A 10 -28.04 -4.34 7.33
C THR A 10 -29.22 -4.71 6.43
N SER A 11 -29.44 -3.99 5.34
CA SER A 11 -30.56 -4.23 4.42
C SER A 11 -30.13 -4.13 2.96
N ALA A 12 -30.28 -5.22 2.21
CA ALA A 12 -29.96 -5.26 0.78
C ALA A 12 -30.99 -4.48 -0.07
N THR A 13 -32.12 -4.07 0.49
CA THR A 13 -33.22 -3.41 -0.23
C THR A 13 -33.36 -1.94 0.15
N GLU A 14 -32.50 -1.42 1.04
CA GLU A 14 -32.57 -0.02 1.47
C GLU A 14 -32.03 0.92 0.40
N GLY A 15 -32.74 2.01 0.17
CA GLY A 15 -32.35 3.02 -0.81
C GLY A 15 -33.12 4.31 -0.60
N ALA A 16 -32.42 5.46 -0.64
CA ALA A 16 -33.03 6.78 -0.49
C ALA A 16 -33.93 7.18 -1.69
N VAL A 17 -33.59 6.71 -2.87
CA VAL A 17 -34.33 6.92 -4.10
C VAL A 17 -34.57 5.57 -4.78
N LYS A 18 -35.82 5.15 -4.86
CA LYS A 18 -36.19 3.89 -5.49
C LYS A 18 -37.49 4.05 -6.26
N PRO A 19 -37.61 3.45 -7.44
CA PRO A 19 -38.83 3.56 -8.29
C PRO A 19 -40.00 2.76 -7.73
N GLY A 20 -39.79 1.94 -6.73
CA GLY A 20 -40.79 1.09 -6.09
C GLY A 20 -40.15 0.19 -5.05
N THR A 21 -40.77 -0.92 -4.74
CA THR A 21 -40.18 -1.92 -3.83
C THR A 21 -38.98 -2.61 -4.48
N ILE A 22 -37.84 -2.62 -3.79
CA ILE A 22 -36.68 -3.40 -4.18
C ILE A 22 -36.83 -4.78 -3.55
N THR A 23 -36.68 -5.82 -4.36
CA THR A 23 -36.69 -7.22 -3.91
C THR A 23 -35.29 -7.79 -4.09
N ALA A 24 -34.70 -8.30 -3.02
CA ALA A 24 -33.45 -9.04 -3.11
C ALA A 24 -33.70 -10.40 -3.78
N ASN A 25 -32.86 -10.79 -4.73
CA ASN A 25 -32.94 -12.07 -5.41
C ASN A 25 -31.62 -12.82 -5.20
N GLY A 26 -31.73 -14.13 -5.09
CA GLY A 26 -30.60 -14.99 -4.82
C GLY A 26 -30.04 -14.80 -3.41
N ASP A 27 -28.75 -14.76 -3.28
CA ASP A 27 -28.00 -14.61 -2.03
C ASP A 27 -27.59 -13.15 -1.73
N ALA A 28 -28.27 -12.18 -2.32
CA ALA A 28 -28.00 -10.77 -2.09
C ALA A 28 -28.18 -10.40 -0.61
N ALA A 29 -27.09 -10.06 0.04
CA ALA A 29 -27.05 -9.67 1.44
C ALA A 29 -26.36 -8.31 1.62
N ALA A 30 -26.82 -7.54 2.61
CA ALA A 30 -26.12 -6.34 3.00
C ALA A 30 -24.84 -6.69 3.76
N THR A 31 -23.82 -5.87 3.59
CA THR A 31 -22.53 -6.05 4.25
C THR A 31 -21.95 -4.70 4.66
N ASN A 32 -20.96 -4.71 5.55
CA ASN A 32 -20.20 -3.50 5.90
C ASN A 32 -19.25 -3.03 4.79
N PHE A 33 -19.18 -3.77 3.69
CA PHE A 33 -18.36 -3.39 2.56
C PHE A 33 -18.90 -2.12 1.91
N ASN A 34 -18.08 -1.10 1.86
CA ASN A 34 -18.33 0.09 1.09
C ASN A 34 -17.18 0.32 0.12
N PRO A 35 -17.39 0.11 -1.18
CA PRO A 35 -16.34 0.30 -2.18
C PRO A 35 -15.91 1.77 -2.31
N PHE A 36 -16.62 2.70 -1.68
CA PHE A 36 -16.36 4.13 -1.69
C PHE A 36 -15.81 4.66 -0.35
N ILE A 37 -15.74 3.81 0.69
CA ILE A 37 -14.95 4.16 1.87
C ILE A 37 -13.48 3.97 1.48
N THR A 38 -12.88 5.07 1.13
CA THR A 38 -11.47 5.25 1.35
C THR A 38 -11.29 5.38 2.85
N ASP A 39 -10.50 4.53 3.45
CA ASP A 39 -10.02 4.80 4.80
C ASP A 39 -9.13 6.04 4.71
N ILE A 40 -9.69 7.17 5.14
CA ILE A 40 -9.05 8.49 5.03
C ILE A 40 -7.83 8.59 5.95
N ASN A 41 -7.68 7.67 6.89
CA ASN A 41 -6.47 7.58 7.70
C ASN A 41 -5.30 7.00 6.94
N ALA A 42 -5.58 6.28 5.88
CA ALA A 42 -4.53 5.90 4.98
C ALA A 42 -4.25 7.04 4.02
N VAL A 43 -3.02 7.22 3.70
CA VAL A 43 -2.49 8.37 3.00
C VAL A 43 -3.11 8.51 1.60
N ARG A 44 -4.05 9.44 1.46
CA ARG A 44 -4.49 10.01 0.19
C ARG A 44 -4.98 9.03 -0.87
N GLY A 45 -5.97 8.21 -0.55
CA GLY A 45 -6.68 7.40 -1.55
C GLY A 45 -5.87 6.24 -2.12
N GLN A 46 -4.87 5.76 -1.42
CA GLN A 46 -4.09 4.59 -1.83
C GLN A 46 -4.72 3.26 -1.41
N GLU A 47 -5.76 3.31 -0.61
CA GLU A 47 -6.48 2.16 -0.11
C GLU A 47 -7.24 1.40 -1.20
N THR A 48 -7.49 2.05 -2.31
CA THR A 48 -8.21 1.46 -3.44
C THR A 48 -7.31 0.73 -4.44
N GLY A 49 -6.00 0.76 -4.25
CA GLY A 49 -5.04 0.04 -5.08
C GLY A 49 -4.95 -1.42 -4.70
N TYR A 50 -6.04 -2.19 -4.85
CA TYR A 50 -6.03 -3.63 -4.60
C TYR A 50 -5.21 -4.37 -5.66
N ALA A 51 -4.64 -5.51 -5.27
CA ALA A 51 -4.05 -6.43 -6.22
C ALA A 51 -5.08 -6.91 -7.26
N THR A 52 -4.58 -7.20 -8.42
CA THR A 52 -5.32 -7.88 -9.49
C THR A 52 -4.43 -8.99 -10.06
N LEU A 53 -4.91 -9.76 -11.01
CA LEU A 53 -4.06 -10.69 -11.72
C LEU A 53 -3.14 -9.95 -12.70
N ASN A 54 -1.90 -10.41 -12.80
CA ASN A 54 -0.88 -9.82 -13.64
C ASN A 54 -1.00 -10.35 -15.09
N SER A 55 -1.68 -9.58 -15.94
CA SER A 55 -1.85 -9.92 -17.36
C SER A 55 -0.57 -9.73 -18.19
N LEU A 56 0.46 -9.06 -17.66
CA LEU A 56 1.73 -8.88 -18.34
C LEU A 56 2.67 -10.08 -18.19
N ASN A 57 2.50 -10.86 -17.13
CA ASN A 57 3.23 -12.11 -16.91
C ASN A 57 2.41 -13.29 -17.44
N ASN A 58 1.98 -13.20 -18.70
CA ASN A 58 1.11 -14.19 -19.33
C ASN A 58 1.89 -15.12 -20.28
N ILE A 59 2.84 -15.86 -19.74
CA ILE A 59 3.63 -16.83 -20.51
C ILE A 59 2.76 -17.99 -21.01
N THR A 60 1.66 -18.25 -20.31
CA THR A 60 0.80 -19.41 -20.53
C THR A 60 -0.46 -19.11 -21.36
N GLU A 61 -0.54 -17.95 -21.99
CA GLU A 61 -1.67 -17.50 -22.83
C GLU A 61 -3.06 -17.62 -22.16
N ALA A 62 -3.13 -17.42 -20.86
CA ALA A 62 -4.39 -17.30 -20.15
C ALA A 62 -5.14 -16.03 -20.56
N THR A 63 -6.44 -16.01 -20.50
CA THR A 63 -7.26 -14.82 -20.75
C THR A 63 -7.78 -14.24 -19.44
N PHE A 64 -7.75 -12.90 -19.35
CA PHE A 64 -8.17 -12.16 -18.17
C PHE A 64 -9.43 -11.35 -18.45
N ALA A 65 -10.32 -11.30 -17.49
CA ALA A 65 -11.59 -10.56 -17.54
C ALA A 65 -11.92 -9.94 -16.18
N ASP A 66 -13.04 -9.24 -16.10
CA ASP A 66 -13.58 -8.65 -14.85
C ASP A 66 -12.56 -7.77 -14.12
N GLY A 67 -11.87 -6.88 -14.87
CA GLY A 67 -10.83 -6.02 -14.31
C GLY A 67 -9.59 -6.79 -13.84
N ASN A 68 -9.23 -7.85 -14.53
CA ASN A 68 -8.15 -8.78 -14.19
C ASN A 68 -8.37 -9.52 -12.86
N LEU A 69 -9.61 -9.83 -12.53
CA LEU A 69 -9.95 -10.66 -11.38
C LEU A 69 -10.39 -12.06 -11.77
N LYS A 70 -10.75 -12.26 -13.03
CA LYS A 70 -11.12 -13.54 -13.57
C LYS A 70 -10.06 -13.99 -14.56
N VAL A 71 -9.60 -15.21 -14.41
CA VAL A 71 -8.68 -15.87 -15.33
C VAL A 71 -9.33 -17.10 -15.92
N THR A 72 -9.17 -17.27 -17.23
CA THR A 72 -9.46 -18.52 -17.94
C THR A 72 -8.13 -19.06 -18.43
N THR A 73 -7.73 -20.24 -17.92
CA THR A 73 -6.46 -20.85 -18.28
C THR A 73 -6.50 -21.41 -19.70
N LYS A 74 -5.34 -21.54 -20.32
CA LYS A 74 -5.22 -22.06 -21.68
C LYS A 74 -5.69 -23.50 -21.77
N ASN A 75 -6.44 -23.82 -22.81
CA ASN A 75 -6.80 -25.19 -23.16
C ASN A 75 -5.72 -25.79 -24.09
N ALA A 76 -4.65 -26.34 -23.50
CA ALA A 76 -3.60 -27.00 -24.26
C ALA A 76 -2.92 -28.08 -23.42
N SER A 77 -2.76 -29.26 -24.00
CA SER A 77 -2.10 -30.41 -23.34
C SER A 77 -0.66 -30.07 -22.96
N GLY A 78 -0.29 -30.37 -21.72
CA GLY A 78 1.07 -30.12 -21.18
C GLY A 78 1.34 -28.70 -20.71
N HIS A 79 0.33 -27.82 -20.69
CA HIS A 79 0.45 -26.44 -20.23
C HIS A 79 -0.28 -26.22 -18.92
N TYR A 80 0.22 -25.31 -18.08
CA TYR A 80 -0.29 -25.14 -16.72
C TYR A 80 -1.02 -23.82 -16.47
N GLY A 81 -1.31 -22.99 -17.39
CA GLY A 81 -2.09 -21.76 -17.19
C GLY A 81 -1.74 -20.96 -15.94
N THR A 82 -0.45 -20.90 -15.58
CA THR A 82 0.01 -20.28 -14.34
C THR A 82 -0.16 -18.76 -14.38
N HIS A 83 -0.66 -18.20 -13.29
CA HIS A 83 -0.94 -16.77 -13.14
C HIS A 83 -0.63 -16.30 -11.72
N THR A 84 -0.30 -15.01 -11.56
CA THR A 84 0.05 -14.39 -10.26
C THR A 84 -0.69 -13.08 -10.04
N SER A 85 -0.65 -12.58 -8.80
CA SER A 85 -1.09 -11.23 -8.46
C SER A 85 -0.13 -10.15 -8.97
N THR A 86 -0.61 -8.90 -9.06
CA THR A 86 0.20 -7.73 -9.45
C THR A 86 1.03 -7.16 -8.31
N LEU A 87 0.58 -7.30 -7.06
CA LEU A 87 1.28 -6.78 -5.90
C LEU A 87 1.96 -7.93 -5.15
N PRO A 88 3.24 -7.78 -4.79
CA PRO A 88 3.92 -8.70 -3.88
C PRO A 88 3.59 -8.37 -2.42
N MET A 89 3.84 -9.33 -1.55
CA MET A 89 3.78 -9.24 -0.10
C MET A 89 5.20 -9.37 0.44
N SER A 90 5.66 -8.40 1.23
CA SER A 90 7.02 -8.39 1.81
C SER A 90 7.03 -8.52 3.34
N SER A 91 5.93 -8.23 4.00
CA SER A 91 5.78 -8.28 5.46
C SER A 91 4.31 -8.36 5.86
N GLY A 92 4.04 -8.71 7.12
CA GLY A 92 2.69 -8.72 7.68
C GLY A 92 1.83 -9.91 7.26
N LYS A 93 0.51 -9.76 7.40
CA LYS A 93 -0.47 -10.84 7.23
C LYS A 93 -1.48 -10.49 6.16
N HIS A 94 -1.51 -11.27 5.10
CA HIS A 94 -2.35 -11.03 3.93
C HIS A 94 -3.31 -12.19 3.66
N TYR A 95 -4.47 -11.86 3.10
CA TYR A 95 -5.50 -12.82 2.75
C TYR A 95 -6.07 -12.54 1.37
N ALA A 96 -6.28 -13.60 0.61
CA ALA A 96 -7.00 -13.57 -0.66
C ALA A 96 -7.93 -14.78 -0.78
N GLU A 97 -8.95 -14.66 -1.61
CA GLU A 97 -9.83 -15.77 -1.97
C GLU A 97 -9.79 -16.03 -3.47
N VAL A 98 -9.91 -17.30 -3.83
CA VAL A 98 -10.14 -17.72 -5.20
C VAL A 98 -11.33 -18.68 -5.27
N THR A 99 -12.33 -18.34 -6.08
CA THR A 99 -13.47 -19.20 -6.35
C THR A 99 -13.23 -19.96 -7.64
N VAL A 100 -13.37 -21.26 -7.60
CA VAL A 100 -13.26 -22.15 -8.77
C VAL A 100 -14.62 -22.16 -9.48
N GLU A 101 -14.76 -21.42 -10.58
CA GLU A 101 -15.99 -21.47 -11.39
C GLU A 101 -16.04 -22.75 -12.22
N SER A 102 -14.92 -23.12 -12.83
CA SER A 102 -14.77 -24.42 -13.52
C SER A 102 -13.33 -24.90 -13.45
N THR A 103 -13.13 -26.20 -13.57
CA THR A 103 -11.81 -26.85 -13.56
C THR A 103 -11.85 -28.15 -14.35
N GLN A 104 -10.71 -28.58 -14.86
CA GLN A 104 -10.50 -29.90 -15.43
C GLN A 104 -10.05 -30.94 -14.38
N GLY A 105 -10.03 -30.55 -13.10
CA GLY A 105 -9.72 -31.43 -11.98
C GLY A 105 -8.33 -31.24 -11.38
N TYR A 106 -7.58 -30.23 -11.83
CA TYR A 106 -6.21 -29.99 -11.38
C TYR A 106 -5.94 -28.58 -10.88
N PRO A 107 -6.91 -27.86 -10.29
CA PRO A 107 -6.69 -26.50 -9.82
C PRO A 107 -5.65 -26.50 -8.68
N THR A 108 -4.71 -25.58 -8.73
CA THR A 108 -3.68 -25.42 -7.70
C THR A 108 -3.56 -23.96 -7.36
N PHE A 109 -3.60 -23.64 -6.08
CA PHE A 109 -3.46 -22.25 -5.60
C PHE A 109 -2.43 -22.16 -4.49
N GLY A 110 -1.78 -21.00 -4.39
CA GLY A 110 -0.78 -20.78 -3.39
C GLY A 110 -0.04 -19.45 -3.51
N VAL A 111 1.20 -19.48 -3.09
CA VAL A 111 2.12 -18.35 -3.16
C VAL A 111 3.44 -18.78 -3.79
N CYS A 112 4.09 -17.86 -4.49
CA CYS A 112 5.42 -18.06 -5.06
C CYS A 112 6.26 -16.78 -4.88
N ASP A 113 7.55 -16.95 -4.82
CA ASP A 113 8.53 -15.87 -4.79
C ASP A 113 8.42 -14.99 -6.05
N VAL A 114 8.67 -13.69 -5.90
CA VAL A 114 8.66 -12.71 -7.00
C VAL A 114 9.73 -13.01 -8.07
N GLU A 115 10.82 -13.68 -7.69
CA GLU A 115 11.88 -14.08 -8.61
C GLU A 115 11.60 -15.41 -9.33
N SER A 116 10.48 -16.05 -9.02
CA SER A 116 10.07 -17.30 -9.68
C SER A 116 9.91 -17.11 -11.18
N THR A 117 10.61 -17.94 -11.94
CA THR A 117 10.54 -17.94 -13.40
C THR A 117 9.50 -18.97 -13.87
N PHE A 118 8.52 -18.52 -14.60
CA PHE A 118 7.49 -19.39 -15.20
C PHE A 118 7.83 -19.73 -16.65
N THR A 119 7.59 -20.96 -17.00
CA THR A 119 7.57 -21.46 -18.39
C THR A 119 6.21 -22.04 -18.69
N ASP A 120 5.92 -22.36 -19.93
CA ASP A 120 4.66 -23.02 -20.34
C ASP A 120 4.36 -24.31 -19.56
N THR A 121 5.40 -24.96 -19.05
CA THR A 121 5.31 -26.23 -18.33
C THR A 121 5.50 -26.09 -16.83
N SER A 122 5.67 -24.85 -16.31
CA SER A 122 5.79 -24.60 -14.89
C SER A 122 4.42 -24.40 -14.26
N TRP A 123 4.18 -25.01 -13.13
CA TRP A 123 3.03 -24.77 -12.29
C TRP A 123 3.45 -24.37 -10.88
N ILE A 124 2.57 -23.69 -10.16
CA ILE A 124 2.95 -23.10 -8.88
C ILE A 124 3.50 -24.11 -7.87
N GLY A 125 3.06 -25.37 -7.91
CA GLY A 125 3.57 -26.41 -7.02
C GLY A 125 4.91 -27.02 -7.42
N SER A 126 5.44 -26.71 -8.62
CA SER A 126 6.75 -27.20 -9.07
C SER A 126 7.91 -26.24 -8.78
N LEU A 127 7.62 -25.05 -8.28
CA LEU A 127 8.63 -24.03 -8.04
C LEU A 127 9.34 -24.27 -6.69
N ASP A 128 10.65 -24.08 -6.69
CA ASP A 128 11.51 -24.30 -5.51
C ASP A 128 11.24 -23.29 -4.37
N THR A 129 10.47 -22.26 -4.63
CA THR A 129 10.17 -21.16 -3.69
C THR A 129 8.67 -20.92 -3.55
N ALA A 130 7.85 -21.95 -3.74
CA ALA A 130 6.41 -21.85 -3.69
C ALA A 130 5.79 -22.76 -2.63
N ILE A 131 4.67 -22.33 -2.08
CA ILE A 131 3.79 -23.16 -1.25
C ILE A 131 2.42 -23.22 -1.90
N SER A 132 1.92 -24.41 -2.19
CA SER A 132 0.66 -24.57 -2.87
C SER A 132 -0.20 -25.70 -2.36
N TYR A 133 -1.52 -25.56 -2.58
CA TYR A 133 -2.56 -26.51 -2.27
C TYR A 133 -3.22 -26.98 -3.56
N TYR A 134 -3.19 -28.29 -3.78
CA TYR A 134 -3.61 -28.97 -5.01
C TYR A 134 -5.01 -29.57 -4.88
N GLY A 135 -5.92 -29.15 -5.73
CA GLY A 135 -7.34 -29.46 -5.63
C GLY A 135 -7.70 -30.91 -5.90
N ASN A 136 -7.03 -31.58 -6.83
CA ASN A 136 -7.36 -32.94 -7.24
C ASN A 136 -7.42 -33.96 -6.09
N ASN A 137 -6.45 -33.87 -5.17
CA ASN A 137 -6.29 -34.86 -4.10
C ASN A 137 -6.03 -34.24 -2.72
N GLY A 138 -6.13 -32.92 -2.59
CA GLY A 138 -5.94 -32.22 -1.32
C GLY A 138 -4.51 -32.19 -0.81
N LYS A 139 -3.51 -32.48 -1.64
CA LYS A 139 -2.11 -32.44 -1.24
C LYS A 139 -1.53 -31.03 -1.26
N LYS A 140 -0.43 -30.86 -0.51
CA LYS A 140 0.41 -29.64 -0.58
C LYS A 140 1.73 -29.93 -1.27
N TYR A 141 2.30 -28.87 -1.83
CA TYR A 141 3.67 -28.82 -2.34
C TYR A 141 4.38 -27.63 -1.69
N VAL A 142 5.60 -27.86 -1.23
CA VAL A 142 6.37 -26.87 -0.49
C VAL A 142 7.79 -26.84 -1.06
N ASN A 143 8.20 -25.72 -1.62
CA ASN A 143 9.56 -25.45 -2.10
C ASN A 143 10.10 -26.56 -3.01
N GLY A 144 9.37 -26.91 -4.05
CA GLY A 144 9.77 -27.94 -5.02
C GLY A 144 9.75 -29.39 -4.46
N ALA A 145 9.45 -29.58 -3.19
CA ALA A 145 9.34 -30.90 -2.62
C ALA A 145 8.11 -31.65 -3.20
N GLY A 146 8.19 -32.97 -3.21
CA GLY A 146 7.09 -33.82 -3.68
C GLY A 146 5.80 -33.64 -2.88
N ALA A 147 4.70 -34.12 -3.46
CA ALA A 147 3.36 -34.02 -2.89
C ALA A 147 3.26 -34.64 -1.48
N ALA A 148 2.74 -33.90 -0.52
CA ALA A 148 2.49 -34.34 0.84
C ALA A 148 1.00 -34.25 1.19
N THR A 149 0.51 -35.13 2.08
CA THR A 149 -0.87 -35.09 2.59
C THR A 149 -1.12 -33.76 3.31
N TYR A 150 -2.30 -33.14 3.06
CA TYR A 150 -2.59 -31.86 3.69
C TYR A 150 -4.08 -31.68 4.01
N GLY A 151 -4.92 -31.40 3.03
CA GLY A 151 -6.33 -31.07 3.25
C GLY A 151 -7.28 -31.90 2.38
N SER A 152 -8.50 -31.43 2.25
CA SER A 152 -9.54 -32.04 1.42
C SER A 152 -9.39 -31.67 -0.05
N SER A 153 -9.74 -32.56 -0.98
CA SER A 153 -9.82 -32.20 -2.42
C SER A 153 -10.86 -31.08 -2.63
N PHE A 154 -10.64 -30.28 -3.68
CA PHE A 154 -11.55 -29.20 -4.05
C PHE A 154 -11.66 -29.08 -5.57
N GLY A 155 -12.73 -28.45 -6.04
CA GLY A 155 -13.01 -28.27 -7.47
C GLY A 155 -14.07 -27.20 -7.71
N ALA A 156 -14.77 -27.27 -8.83
CA ALA A 156 -15.78 -26.30 -9.20
C ALA A 156 -16.83 -26.06 -8.09
N GLY A 157 -17.14 -24.79 -7.84
CA GLY A 157 -18.05 -24.33 -6.80
C GLY A 157 -17.38 -24.03 -5.45
N ASN A 158 -16.17 -24.56 -5.18
CA ASN A 158 -15.46 -24.26 -3.95
C ASN A 158 -14.75 -22.90 -4.00
N THR A 159 -14.59 -22.30 -2.83
CA THR A 159 -13.79 -21.11 -2.62
C THR A 159 -12.62 -21.44 -1.71
N ILE A 160 -11.42 -21.11 -2.14
CA ILE A 160 -10.19 -21.33 -1.39
C ILE A 160 -9.71 -19.99 -0.86
N GLY A 161 -9.65 -19.87 0.47
CA GLY A 161 -8.98 -18.78 1.16
C GLY A 161 -7.49 -19.10 1.33
N ILE A 162 -6.64 -18.11 1.14
CA ILE A 162 -5.18 -18.21 1.28
C ILE A 162 -4.74 -17.15 2.27
N ALA A 163 -4.30 -17.56 3.43
CA ALA A 163 -3.78 -16.69 4.48
C ALA A 163 -2.26 -16.84 4.54
N VAL A 164 -1.54 -15.74 4.32
CA VAL A 164 -0.07 -15.66 4.31
C VAL A 164 0.37 -14.82 5.49
N ASP A 165 1.16 -15.38 6.35
CA ASP A 165 1.75 -14.73 7.53
C ASP A 165 3.27 -14.67 7.33
N LEU A 166 3.76 -13.53 6.88
CA LEU A 166 5.19 -13.31 6.64
C LEU A 166 5.95 -13.02 7.94
N ASP A 167 5.26 -12.63 9.01
CA ASP A 167 5.89 -12.42 10.31
C ASP A 167 6.25 -13.76 10.98
N ASN A 168 5.44 -14.81 10.71
CA ASN A 168 5.67 -16.17 11.21
C ASN A 168 6.11 -17.16 10.12
N LEU A 169 6.29 -16.73 8.88
CA LEU A 169 6.72 -17.50 7.72
C LEU A 169 5.83 -18.71 7.43
N THR A 170 4.49 -18.48 7.45
CA THR A 170 3.50 -19.54 7.28
C THR A 170 2.44 -19.20 6.24
N VAL A 171 1.86 -20.26 5.67
CA VAL A 171 0.67 -20.18 4.80
C VAL A 171 -0.39 -21.13 5.34
N GLU A 172 -1.63 -20.68 5.39
CA GLU A 172 -2.78 -21.51 5.74
C GLU A 172 -3.84 -21.42 4.64
N PHE A 173 -4.36 -22.57 4.23
CA PHE A 173 -5.44 -22.62 3.24
C PHE A 173 -6.77 -22.95 3.91
N PHE A 174 -7.82 -22.34 3.39
CA PHE A 174 -9.20 -22.58 3.84
C PHE A 174 -10.02 -23.07 2.65
N LYS A 175 -10.71 -24.17 2.81
CA LYS A 175 -11.71 -24.63 1.83
C LYS A 175 -13.09 -24.25 2.35
N ASP A 176 -13.81 -23.42 1.61
CA ASP A 176 -15.14 -22.93 1.97
C ASP A 176 -15.20 -22.41 3.43
N GLY A 177 -14.18 -21.65 3.84
CA GLY A 177 -14.03 -21.09 5.17
C GLY A 177 -13.52 -22.04 6.25
N VAL A 178 -13.26 -23.32 5.92
CA VAL A 178 -12.74 -24.31 6.86
C VAL A 178 -11.23 -24.46 6.68
N SER A 179 -10.49 -24.23 7.76
CA SER A 179 -9.03 -24.38 7.80
C SER A 179 -8.60 -25.79 7.40
N GLN A 180 -7.56 -25.87 6.59
CA GLN A 180 -6.91 -27.11 6.21
C GLN A 180 -5.60 -27.35 7.00
N GLY A 181 -5.19 -26.35 7.81
CA GLY A 181 -3.99 -26.39 8.64
C GLY A 181 -2.89 -25.46 8.14
N VAL A 182 -1.96 -25.17 9.01
CA VAL A 182 -0.83 -24.27 8.77
C VAL A 182 0.31 -25.01 8.07
N ILE A 183 0.93 -24.36 7.10
CA ILE A 183 2.13 -24.82 6.40
C ILE A 183 3.27 -23.85 6.74
N THR A 184 4.40 -24.36 7.18
CA THR A 184 5.66 -23.61 7.32
C THR A 184 6.50 -23.78 6.07
N GLY A 185 7.44 -22.86 5.80
CA GLY A 185 8.39 -22.99 4.70
C GLY A 185 8.53 -21.75 3.82
N LEU A 186 7.91 -20.63 4.19
CA LEU A 186 8.26 -19.33 3.59
C LEU A 186 9.68 -18.96 4.04
N THR A 187 10.39 -18.25 3.18
CA THR A 187 11.75 -17.75 3.44
C THR A 187 11.65 -16.30 3.94
N ASP A 188 12.41 -15.99 4.97
CA ASP A 188 12.50 -14.64 5.52
C ASP A 188 13.11 -13.65 4.50
N ASN A 189 12.70 -12.38 4.57
CA ASN A 189 13.12 -11.31 3.66
C ASN A 189 12.89 -11.62 2.16
N THR A 190 11.88 -12.41 1.85
CA THR A 190 11.46 -12.76 0.50
C THR A 190 10.08 -12.20 0.22
N GLU A 191 9.89 -11.64 -0.98
CA GLU A 191 8.61 -11.16 -1.44
C GLU A 191 7.83 -12.27 -2.16
N TYR A 192 6.53 -12.36 -1.91
CA TYR A 192 5.67 -13.39 -2.47
C TYR A 192 4.47 -12.83 -3.21
N PHE A 193 4.10 -13.45 -4.34
CA PHE A 193 2.82 -13.25 -5.01
C PHE A 193 1.80 -14.33 -4.61
N PHE A 194 0.53 -13.98 -4.55
CA PHE A 194 -0.52 -14.99 -4.71
C PHE A 194 -0.55 -15.50 -6.15
N GLY A 195 -0.82 -16.77 -6.33
CA GLY A 195 -0.90 -17.34 -7.66
C GLY A 195 -1.67 -18.65 -7.74
N GLY A 196 -1.88 -19.08 -8.96
CA GLY A 196 -2.57 -20.34 -9.24
C GLY A 196 -2.19 -20.93 -10.60
N SER A 197 -2.58 -22.17 -10.78
CA SER A 197 -2.34 -22.94 -12.00
C SER A 197 -3.48 -23.92 -12.22
N GLU A 198 -3.71 -24.30 -13.47
CA GLU A 198 -4.55 -25.43 -13.88
C GLU A 198 -3.82 -26.20 -14.97
N PHE A 199 -3.77 -27.51 -14.82
CA PHE A 199 -3.11 -28.41 -15.77
C PHE A 199 -4.14 -29.05 -16.72
N ASP A 200 -3.71 -29.36 -17.98
CA ASP A 200 -4.29 -30.29 -18.91
C ASP A 200 -5.23 -29.71 -19.99
N THR A 201 -5.74 -30.62 -20.81
CA THR A 201 -6.62 -30.38 -21.96
C THR A 201 -8.00 -29.88 -21.57
N GLY A 202 -8.08 -28.60 -21.33
CA GLY A 202 -9.30 -27.90 -20.92
C GLY A 202 -8.97 -26.63 -20.15
N SER A 203 -9.93 -25.71 -20.07
CA SER A 203 -9.74 -24.44 -19.38
C SER A 203 -10.35 -24.50 -18.00
N GLY A 204 -9.54 -24.15 -16.99
CA GLY A 204 -10.05 -23.74 -15.68
C GLY A 204 -10.47 -22.27 -15.70
N VAL A 205 -11.50 -21.94 -14.94
CA VAL A 205 -11.97 -20.56 -14.75
C VAL A 205 -11.97 -20.24 -13.27
N PHE A 206 -11.17 -19.24 -12.89
CA PHE A 206 -10.96 -18.85 -11.50
C PHE A 206 -11.27 -17.37 -11.30
N LEU A 207 -12.00 -17.07 -10.22
CA LEU A 207 -12.35 -15.72 -9.83
C LEU A 207 -11.63 -15.37 -8.54
N TRP A 208 -10.70 -14.43 -8.63
CA TRP A 208 -9.90 -13.95 -7.51
C TRP A 208 -10.54 -12.75 -6.80
N ASN A 209 -10.35 -12.68 -5.50
CA ASN A 209 -10.73 -11.57 -4.66
C ASN A 209 -9.58 -11.27 -3.69
N TYR A 210 -8.96 -10.10 -3.85
CA TYR A 210 -7.88 -9.62 -2.99
C TYR A 210 -8.38 -8.62 -1.92
N GLY A 211 -9.71 -8.48 -1.77
CA GLY A 211 -10.38 -7.57 -0.85
C GLY A 211 -11.14 -6.42 -1.51
N GLN A 212 -11.08 -6.28 -2.85
CA GLN A 212 -11.88 -5.30 -3.60
C GLN A 212 -13.39 -5.60 -3.58
N LYS A 213 -13.76 -6.80 -3.18
CA LYS A 213 -15.13 -7.21 -2.84
C LYS A 213 -15.13 -7.80 -1.43
N PRO A 214 -16.28 -7.86 -0.74
CA PRO A 214 -16.38 -8.61 0.50
C PRO A 214 -15.87 -10.03 0.28
N PHE A 215 -15.07 -10.53 1.21
CA PHE A 215 -14.69 -11.92 1.21
C PHE A 215 -15.91 -12.79 1.48
N LYS A 216 -16.01 -13.91 0.79
CA LYS A 216 -17.09 -14.87 0.97
C LYS A 216 -17.05 -15.51 2.36
N PHE A 217 -15.84 -15.71 2.86
CA PHE A 217 -15.57 -16.19 4.21
C PHE A 217 -14.69 -15.18 4.95
N PRO A 218 -14.94 -14.91 6.25
CA PRO A 218 -14.14 -13.93 6.97
C PRO A 218 -12.67 -14.39 7.04
N PRO A 219 -11.70 -13.51 6.78
CA PRO A 219 -10.30 -13.83 6.95
C PRO A 219 -9.98 -14.11 8.43
N PRO A 220 -8.92 -14.85 8.73
CA PRO A 220 -8.45 -15.01 10.11
C PRO A 220 -8.13 -13.64 10.75
N ALA A 221 -8.21 -13.59 12.10
CA ALA A 221 -7.95 -12.34 12.82
C ALA A 221 -6.53 -11.82 12.55
N GLY A 222 -6.43 -10.53 12.23
CA GLY A 222 -5.18 -9.84 11.92
C GLY A 222 -4.73 -9.93 10.46
N PHE A 223 -5.41 -10.72 9.62
CA PHE A 223 -5.10 -10.76 8.20
C PHE A 223 -5.84 -9.65 7.44
N GLN A 224 -5.15 -9.05 6.47
CA GLN A 224 -5.62 -7.92 5.69
C GLN A 224 -5.74 -8.30 4.21
N SER A 225 -6.56 -7.55 3.49
CA SER A 225 -6.62 -7.60 2.03
C SER A 225 -5.29 -7.16 1.42
N LEU A 226 -4.95 -7.70 0.24
CA LEU A 226 -3.74 -7.29 -0.49
C LEU A 226 -4.01 -6.03 -1.30
N ASN A 227 -3.49 -4.91 -0.82
CA ASN A 227 -3.62 -3.59 -1.46
C ASN A 227 -2.38 -2.72 -1.17
N LEU A 228 -2.27 -1.57 -1.82
CA LEU A 228 -1.14 -0.66 -1.66
C LEU A 228 -0.95 -0.14 -0.22
N ALA A 229 -2.00 -0.08 0.58
CA ALA A 229 -1.88 0.33 1.98
C ALA A 229 -1.27 -0.78 2.84
N SER A 230 -1.71 -2.04 2.63
CA SER A 230 -1.23 -3.20 3.39
C SER A 230 0.17 -3.69 2.99
N THR A 231 0.69 -3.26 1.84
CA THR A 231 2.05 -3.59 1.36
C THR A 231 3.04 -2.45 1.53
N ARG A 232 2.62 -1.39 2.21
CA ARG A 232 3.48 -0.23 2.43
C ARG A 232 4.61 -0.58 3.39
N PRO A 233 5.87 -0.18 3.09
CA PRO A 233 6.97 -0.35 4.03
C PRO A 233 6.69 0.34 5.37
N ASP A 234 7.07 -0.27 6.48
CA ASP A 234 6.91 0.27 7.83
C ASP A 234 7.62 1.61 8.03
N THR A 235 8.64 1.88 7.21
CA THR A 235 9.41 3.12 7.22
C THR A 235 8.75 4.30 6.49
N VAL A 236 7.56 4.13 5.92
CA VAL A 236 6.84 5.23 5.26
C VAL A 236 6.27 6.20 6.29
N ILE A 237 6.63 7.47 6.16
CA ILE A 237 6.03 8.54 6.96
C ILE A 237 4.55 8.68 6.60
N VAL A 238 3.67 8.33 7.52
CA VAL A 238 2.21 8.24 7.29
C VAL A 238 1.58 9.61 7.02
N ARG A 239 2.14 10.67 7.60
CA ARG A 239 1.67 12.05 7.46
C ARG A 239 2.83 12.97 7.05
N PRO A 240 3.29 12.93 5.79
CA PRO A 240 4.43 13.75 5.35
C PRO A 240 4.17 15.25 5.49
N ASP A 241 2.92 15.70 5.49
CA ASP A 241 2.51 17.07 5.76
C ASP A 241 2.79 17.54 7.21
N ASN A 242 3.06 16.64 8.14
CA ASN A 242 3.56 16.98 9.47
C ASN A 242 5.08 17.27 9.49
N PHE A 243 5.80 16.84 8.46
CA PHE A 243 7.27 16.90 8.43
C PHE A 243 7.82 17.82 7.35
N VAL A 244 7.08 18.01 6.27
CA VAL A 244 7.47 18.88 5.15
C VAL A 244 6.31 19.75 4.76
N GLY A 245 6.57 21.04 4.55
CA GLY A 245 5.56 21.97 4.06
C GLY A 245 6.15 23.10 3.24
N ILE A 246 5.33 23.71 2.40
CA ILE A 246 5.73 24.81 1.54
C ILE A 246 4.77 25.98 1.78
N SER A 247 5.32 27.18 1.91
CA SER A 247 4.53 28.41 2.00
C SER A 247 5.10 29.49 1.09
N THR A 248 4.23 30.39 0.67
CA THR A 248 4.63 31.58 -0.08
C THR A 248 4.09 32.83 0.60
N TRP A 249 4.86 33.91 0.52
CA TRP A 249 4.44 35.22 1.01
C TRP A 249 5.01 36.35 0.13
N THR A 250 4.48 37.53 0.29
CA THR A 250 5.04 38.75 -0.29
C THR A 250 5.65 39.57 0.84
N GLY A 251 6.87 40.01 0.68
CA GLY A 251 7.55 40.89 1.63
C GLY A 251 6.82 42.22 1.79
N ASP A 252 6.87 42.81 2.98
CA ASP A 252 6.30 44.14 3.25
C ASP A 252 7.33 45.17 3.77
N GLY A 253 8.59 44.75 3.84
CA GLY A 253 9.71 45.58 4.28
C GLY A 253 9.72 45.91 5.77
N THR A 254 8.78 45.40 6.55
CA THR A 254 8.70 45.69 7.98
C THR A 254 9.68 44.85 8.82
N ASN A 255 9.98 45.33 10.02
CA ASN A 255 10.80 44.58 10.96
C ASN A 255 9.92 43.67 11.84
N ASN A 256 10.48 42.54 12.26
CA ASN A 256 9.86 41.60 13.19
C ASN A 256 8.49 41.06 12.72
N ARG A 257 8.32 40.93 11.41
CA ARG A 257 7.11 40.38 10.84
C ARG A 257 7.02 38.89 11.18
N VAL A 258 5.86 38.48 11.66
CA VAL A 258 5.55 37.07 11.92
C VAL A 258 4.79 36.51 10.72
N ILE A 259 5.26 35.37 10.20
CA ILE A 259 4.63 34.62 9.13
C ILE A 259 4.27 33.25 9.64
N GLN A 260 3.10 32.75 9.29
CA GLN A 260 2.70 31.41 9.59
C GLN A 260 3.38 30.44 8.62
N ALA A 261 4.20 29.54 9.14
CA ALA A 261 4.73 28.39 8.41
C ALA A 261 3.70 27.26 8.34
N PRO A 262 3.77 26.36 7.36
CA PRO A 262 2.81 25.26 7.26
C PRO A 262 2.96 24.23 8.38
N ILE A 263 4.16 24.09 8.93
CA ILE A 263 4.50 23.16 10.01
C ILE A 263 5.33 23.87 11.10
N ASP A 264 5.52 23.20 12.23
CA ASP A 264 6.48 23.61 13.25
C ASP A 264 7.87 23.14 12.81
N ALA A 265 8.60 24.02 12.13
CA ALA A 265 9.80 23.67 11.39
C ALA A 265 11.07 23.82 12.22
N ASP A 266 12.04 22.94 11.97
CA ASP A 266 13.41 23.00 12.48
C ASP A 266 14.41 23.44 11.41
N PHE A 267 14.02 23.33 10.15
CA PHE A 267 14.82 23.77 9.02
C PHE A 267 13.94 24.54 8.02
N ALA A 268 14.48 25.64 7.48
CA ALA A 268 13.83 26.41 6.41
C ALA A 268 14.83 26.75 5.30
N TRP A 269 14.38 26.51 4.08
CA TRP A 269 15.04 26.96 2.87
C TRP A 269 14.17 28.05 2.23
N VAL A 270 14.68 29.26 2.13
CA VAL A 270 13.91 30.42 1.66
C VAL A 270 14.55 31.04 0.42
N LYS A 271 13.70 31.42 -0.55
CA LYS A 271 14.13 32.02 -1.82
C LYS A 271 13.14 33.10 -2.28
N PHE A 272 13.70 34.22 -2.74
CA PHE A 272 12.94 35.18 -3.56
C PHE A 272 12.63 34.58 -4.93
N ARG A 273 11.39 34.67 -5.36
CA ARG A 273 10.91 33.97 -6.58
C ARG A 273 11.28 34.72 -7.86
N ASN A 274 11.43 36.03 -7.81
CA ASN A 274 11.67 36.91 -8.94
C ASN A 274 13.02 37.66 -8.89
N GLN A 275 13.82 37.45 -7.82
CA GLN A 275 15.11 38.09 -7.65
C GLN A 275 16.25 37.08 -7.72
N SER A 276 17.42 37.54 -8.19
CA SER A 276 18.65 36.76 -8.25
C SER A 276 19.35 36.62 -6.88
N TYR A 277 18.64 36.91 -5.80
CA TYR A 277 19.15 36.80 -4.45
C TYR A 277 19.47 35.34 -4.08
N SER A 278 20.35 35.17 -3.13
CA SER A 278 20.85 33.87 -2.72
C SER A 278 19.76 33.00 -2.08
N HIS A 279 19.99 31.70 -2.11
CA HIS A 279 19.18 30.71 -1.39
C HIS A 279 19.60 30.70 0.08
N SER A 280 18.70 30.99 0.97
CA SER A 280 18.96 31.12 2.41
C SER A 280 18.52 29.89 3.16
N LEU A 281 19.41 29.36 4.00
CA LEU A 281 19.21 28.17 4.81
C LEU A 281 19.26 28.56 6.29
N TYR A 282 18.24 28.15 7.04
CA TYR A 282 18.07 28.40 8.46
C TYR A 282 17.75 27.09 9.17
N ASP A 283 18.23 26.91 10.39
CA ASP A 283 17.89 25.77 11.24
C ASP A 283 17.96 26.12 12.73
N THR A 284 17.26 25.31 13.53
CA THR A 284 17.20 25.47 14.97
C THR A 284 18.48 25.00 15.68
N VAL A 285 19.31 24.18 15.02
CA VAL A 285 20.56 23.66 15.59
C VAL A 285 21.62 24.75 15.71
N ARG A 286 21.80 25.55 14.65
CA ARG A 286 22.69 26.72 14.68
C ARG A 286 22.08 27.89 15.45
N GLY A 287 20.78 27.85 15.63
CA GLY A 287 20.02 28.85 16.36
C GLY A 287 19.46 29.98 15.49
N ASN A 288 18.65 30.82 16.12
CA ASN A 288 18.03 31.96 15.45
C ASN A 288 19.08 32.95 14.91
N ASN A 289 18.71 33.67 13.87
CA ASN A 289 19.51 34.69 13.20
C ASN A 289 20.80 34.18 12.53
N LYS A 290 20.88 32.87 12.23
CA LYS A 290 22.02 32.24 11.57
C LYS A 290 21.64 31.82 10.18
N ARG A 291 22.32 32.35 9.15
CA ARG A 291 22.09 32.05 7.75
C ARG A 291 23.29 31.38 7.12
N LEU A 292 23.06 30.31 6.37
CA LEU A 292 23.98 29.85 5.33
C LEU A 292 23.34 30.06 3.96
N VAL A 293 24.16 30.01 2.93
CA VAL A 293 23.76 30.22 1.54
C VAL A 293 24.16 29.01 0.73
N SER A 294 23.19 28.30 0.10
CA SER A 294 23.48 27.04 -0.62
C SER A 294 24.13 27.24 -1.98
N ASN A 295 24.08 28.44 -2.55
CA ASN A 295 24.66 28.79 -3.85
C ASN A 295 25.92 29.67 -3.74
N SER A 296 26.56 29.71 -2.58
CA SER A 296 27.82 30.42 -2.33
C SER A 296 28.71 29.61 -1.41
N THR A 297 30.01 29.89 -1.42
CA THR A 297 30.99 29.35 -0.49
C THR A 297 31.20 30.24 0.75
N ASP A 298 30.37 31.26 0.90
CA ASP A 298 30.44 32.16 2.05
C ASP A 298 30.13 31.46 3.37
N GLY A 299 30.80 31.88 4.41
CA GLY A 299 30.55 31.40 5.78
C GLY A 299 29.20 31.85 6.34
N GLU A 300 28.91 31.40 7.54
CA GLU A 300 27.70 31.75 8.27
C GLU A 300 27.57 33.28 8.49
N ALA A 301 26.42 33.81 8.18
CA ALA A 301 26.07 35.21 8.38
C ALA A 301 25.00 35.39 9.46
N THR A 302 25.01 36.53 10.13
CA THR A 302 23.95 36.94 11.08
C THR A 302 22.91 37.76 10.34
N VAL A 303 21.66 37.30 10.37
CA VAL A 303 20.49 37.93 9.71
C VAL A 303 19.26 37.81 10.60
N SER A 304 18.25 38.64 10.35
CA SER A 304 17.01 38.60 11.16
C SER A 304 16.05 37.51 10.65
N PHE A 305 16.22 36.28 11.15
CA PHE A 305 15.32 35.16 10.95
C PHE A 305 15.24 34.31 12.23
N SER A 306 14.04 34.01 12.69
CA SER A 306 13.86 33.20 13.89
C SER A 306 12.70 32.21 13.74
N PHE A 307 12.89 31.00 14.26
CA PHE A 307 11.80 30.06 14.51
C PHE A 307 11.19 30.41 15.88
N LEU A 308 9.89 30.70 15.91
CA LEU A 308 9.17 31.08 17.12
C LEU A 308 8.39 29.90 17.74
N GLY A 309 8.35 28.75 17.09
CA GLY A 309 7.48 27.65 17.48
C GLY A 309 6.01 27.89 17.08
N SER A 310 5.17 26.89 17.31
CA SER A 310 3.74 26.96 16.99
C SER A 310 3.45 27.35 15.54
N LYS A 311 4.26 26.84 14.62
CA LYS A 311 4.18 27.12 13.17
C LYS A 311 4.41 28.60 12.81
N ASN A 312 5.25 29.31 13.55
CA ASN A 312 5.56 30.71 13.26
C ASN A 312 7.05 30.91 13.02
N ILE A 313 7.36 31.73 12.02
CA ILE A 313 8.69 32.28 11.80
C ILE A 313 8.63 33.81 11.88
N GLN A 314 9.73 34.43 12.31
CA GLN A 314 9.90 35.88 12.32
C GLN A 314 10.98 36.27 11.32
N ILE A 315 10.67 37.26 10.50
CA ILE A 315 11.55 37.82 9.48
C ILE A 315 11.58 39.34 9.67
N SER A 316 12.62 40.01 9.20
CA SER A 316 12.74 41.47 9.35
C SER A 316 13.45 42.11 8.18
N GLY A 317 13.12 43.40 8.00
CA GLY A 317 13.85 44.31 7.14
C GLY A 317 13.59 44.21 5.66
N ALA A 318 14.20 45.13 4.95
CA ALA A 318 14.06 45.32 3.52
C ALA A 318 15.41 45.14 2.80
N SER A 319 15.91 43.90 2.76
CA SER A 319 17.14 43.57 2.02
C SER A 319 17.14 42.12 1.57
N ASP A 320 18.04 41.79 0.67
CA ASP A 320 18.25 40.45 0.13
C ASP A 320 18.55 39.39 1.21
N THR A 321 19.01 39.82 2.35
CA THR A 321 19.33 38.95 3.50
C THR A 321 18.19 38.79 4.48
N SER A 322 17.15 39.64 4.40
CA SER A 322 16.11 39.75 5.43
C SER A 322 14.88 38.88 5.19
N GLN A 323 14.71 38.35 4.03
CA GLN A 323 13.56 37.54 3.61
C GLN A 323 12.21 38.27 3.70
N ASN A 324 12.22 39.61 3.74
CA ASN A 324 11.03 40.45 3.83
C ASN A 324 11.09 41.72 2.97
N ASP A 325 11.83 41.69 1.87
CA ASP A 325 11.96 42.86 0.97
C ASP A 325 10.60 43.26 0.40
N ASN A 326 10.32 44.57 0.37
CA ASN A 326 9.00 45.11 0.11
C ASN A 326 8.48 44.79 -1.30
N ASN A 327 7.26 44.26 -1.39
CA ASN A 327 6.59 43.79 -2.61
C ASN A 327 7.28 42.63 -3.34
N GLU A 328 8.28 41.97 -2.74
CA GLU A 328 8.95 40.88 -3.37
C GLU A 328 8.31 39.51 -2.97
N PRO A 329 7.99 38.64 -3.95
CA PRO A 329 7.42 37.35 -3.67
C PRO A 329 8.48 36.35 -3.25
N LEU A 330 8.21 35.62 -2.15
CA LEU A 330 9.09 34.61 -1.61
C LEU A 330 8.42 33.23 -1.59
N VAL A 331 9.24 32.21 -1.46
CA VAL A 331 8.85 30.84 -1.16
C VAL A 331 9.74 30.30 -0.07
N GLY A 332 9.16 29.57 0.88
CA GLY A 332 9.87 28.82 1.89
C GLY A 332 9.46 27.35 1.85
N TRP A 333 10.45 26.48 1.86
CA TRP A 333 10.32 25.07 2.12
C TRP A 333 10.73 24.85 3.57
N PHE A 334 9.94 24.09 4.28
CA PHE A 334 10.08 23.87 5.71
C PHE A 334 10.12 22.39 6.01
N TRP A 335 11.03 21.98 6.89
CA TRP A 335 11.16 20.62 7.36
C TRP A 335 11.15 20.59 8.89
N ARG A 336 10.51 19.57 9.44
CA ARG A 336 10.67 19.16 10.82
C ARG A 336 11.73 18.06 10.82
N ALA A 337 12.98 18.45 11.05
CA ALA A 337 14.17 17.64 10.87
C ALA A 337 14.90 17.36 12.19
N GLY A 338 14.18 17.28 13.28
CA GLY A 338 14.68 16.84 14.57
C GLY A 338 15.75 17.75 15.19
N GLY A 339 15.66 19.05 15.06
CA GLY A 339 16.60 20.04 15.59
C GLY A 339 16.80 20.01 17.08
N ASN A 340 16.63 18.88 17.79
CA ASN A 340 16.71 18.92 19.09
C ASN A 340 17.48 17.99 19.93
N ARG A 341 18.24 18.30 20.41
CA ARG A 341 18.79 18.30 21.75
C ARG A 341 18.52 17.11 22.66
N GLY A 342 18.46 15.91 22.11
CA GLY A 342 18.51 14.72 22.93
C GLY A 342 17.28 13.82 22.90
N THR A 343 16.17 14.21 22.29
CA THR A 343 15.04 13.32 22.03
C THR A 343 14.40 13.65 20.70
N PHE A 344 14.38 12.68 19.81
CA PHE A 344 13.63 12.74 18.57
C PHE A 344 12.21 12.26 18.84
N ASN A 345 11.42 13.09 19.46
CA ASN A 345 10.01 12.80 19.73
C ASN A 345 9.17 13.60 18.74
N VAL A 346 8.53 12.92 17.81
CA VAL A 346 7.69 13.52 16.80
C VAL A 346 6.25 13.10 17.06
N ASP A 347 5.38 14.10 17.30
CA ASP A 347 3.95 13.90 17.58
C ASP A 347 3.67 12.92 18.74
N ASP A 348 4.48 12.93 19.77
CA ASP A 348 4.39 12.05 20.94
C ASP A 348 4.49 10.55 20.65
N VAL A 349 4.96 10.17 19.46
CA VAL A 349 5.12 8.75 19.06
C VAL A 349 6.40 8.13 19.64
N GLY A 350 7.32 8.94 20.14
CA GLY A 350 8.45 8.45 20.91
C GLY A 350 9.56 7.80 20.10
N PHE A 351 9.92 8.36 18.96
CA PHE A 351 11.10 7.90 18.21
C PHE A 351 12.39 8.13 19.01
N ALA A 352 13.26 7.13 19.03
CA ALA A 352 14.53 7.18 19.78
C ALA A 352 15.63 7.98 19.05
N SER A 353 15.53 8.07 17.72
CA SER A 353 16.51 8.76 16.87
C SER A 353 15.90 9.35 15.61
N ALA A 354 16.62 10.21 14.90
CA ALA A 354 16.19 10.71 13.60
C ALA A 354 16.08 9.61 12.54
N GLY A 355 16.89 8.56 12.64
CA GLY A 355 16.81 7.40 11.76
C GLY A 355 15.47 6.67 11.85
N ASP A 356 14.86 6.67 13.04
CA ASP A 356 13.56 6.02 13.26
C ASP A 356 12.40 6.72 12.52
N ILE A 357 12.58 7.98 12.12
CA ILE A 357 11.61 8.74 11.32
C ILE A 357 12.01 8.85 9.84
N GLY A 358 13.05 8.13 9.42
CA GLY A 358 13.52 8.13 8.04
C GLY A 358 14.35 9.36 7.64
N PHE A 359 14.84 10.15 8.60
CA PHE A 359 15.82 11.20 8.36
C PHE A 359 17.15 10.79 8.98
N ASP A 360 18.16 10.69 8.15
CA ASP A 360 19.55 10.52 8.59
C ASP A 360 20.18 11.91 8.73
N VAL A 361 20.38 12.34 9.96
CA VAL A 361 20.94 13.66 10.29
C VAL A 361 22.38 13.54 10.75
#